data_4c711336d43210f74feb2ad81850fdbc
#
_entry.id   4c711336d43210f74feb2ad81850fdbc
#
_cell.length_a   1.000
_cell.length_b   1.000
_cell.length_c   1.000
_cell.angle_alpha   90.00
_cell.angle_beta   90.00
_cell.angle_gamma   90.00
#
_symmetry.space_group_name_H-M   'P 1'
#
loop_
_entity.id
_entity.type
_entity.pdbx_description
1 polymer ?
#
loop_
_entity_poly.entity_id
_entity_poly.type
_entity_poly.pdbx_seq_one_letter_code
_entity_poly.pdbx_strand_id
1 'polypeptide(L)'
;LSTSRSIGATLAGLVIGIVTPLFLYTTDADGNQVVRGGGTFTVVAGIFSILALLCYLVCYRMTTERVAGERDVDAQSVSFAATLGAIARSRALLGMIGAAVFLLLSQLLISTMNNYIYPDYFGDARGISLFTLLSTLVILLVAAPLGVPVSRRFGKKEASVAGMLFSGVVFAVMYVLKLQNMWLFLWLGAIGYLGLGFFNTVIWANITDVIDDQEVQTGHRDDGTVYAVYSFARKVGQALAGGIGGWALQVIGYE
;
A
#
# COMPACT_ATOMS: atom_id res chain seq x y z
N LEU A 1 -13.95 -11.03 -5.19
CA LEU A 1 -12.53 -11.41 -5.37
C LEU A 1 -11.56 -10.32 -4.90
N SER A 2 -11.72 -9.05 -5.33
CA SER A 2 -10.81 -7.95 -4.93
C SER A 2 -10.82 -7.69 -3.42
N THR A 3 -11.98 -7.73 -2.79
CA THR A 3 -12.15 -7.53 -1.34
C THR A 3 -11.48 -8.65 -0.54
N SER A 4 -11.66 -9.91 -0.92
CA SER A 4 -11.02 -11.05 -0.26
C SER A 4 -9.51 -11.00 -0.36
N ARG A 5 -8.98 -10.59 -1.53
CA ARG A 5 -7.54 -10.35 -1.73
C ARG A 5 -7.01 -9.25 -0.82
N SER A 6 -7.73 -8.14 -0.70
CA SER A 6 -7.35 -7.01 0.15
C SER A 6 -7.34 -7.41 1.63
N ILE A 7 -8.35 -8.14 2.10
CA ILE A 7 -8.42 -8.66 3.47
C ILE A 7 -7.24 -9.61 3.73
N GLY A 8 -7.00 -10.56 2.84
CA GLY A 8 -5.88 -11.49 2.97
C GLY A 8 -4.51 -10.79 3.02
N ALA A 9 -4.28 -9.79 2.15
CA ALA A 9 -3.07 -9.00 2.17
C ALA A 9 -2.90 -8.19 3.47
N THR A 10 -3.99 -7.63 4.00
CA THR A 10 -3.98 -6.88 5.27
C THR A 10 -3.67 -7.81 6.45
N LEU A 11 -4.28 -8.99 6.51
CA LEU A 11 -4.01 -9.99 7.55
C LEU A 11 -2.56 -10.48 7.48
N ALA A 12 -2.05 -10.79 6.29
CA ALA A 12 -0.65 -11.17 6.12
C ALA A 12 0.31 -10.05 6.55
N GLY A 13 0.02 -8.81 6.17
CA GLY A 13 0.79 -7.63 6.60
C GLY A 13 0.79 -7.45 8.13
N LEU A 14 -0.36 -7.67 8.79
CA LEU A 14 -0.47 -7.67 10.25
C LEU A 14 0.41 -8.75 10.90
N VAL A 15 0.30 -9.98 10.43
CA VAL A 15 1.10 -11.10 10.97
C VAL A 15 2.58 -10.82 10.81
N ILE A 16 3.03 -10.42 9.64
CA ILE A 16 4.42 -10.07 9.36
C ILE A 16 4.86 -8.88 10.23
N GLY A 17 4.07 -7.82 10.28
CA GLY A 17 4.38 -6.60 11.02
C GLY A 17 4.46 -6.78 12.54
N ILE A 18 3.74 -7.73 13.10
CA ILE A 18 3.77 -8.04 14.53
C ILE A 18 4.85 -9.08 14.85
N VAL A 19 4.87 -10.17 14.07
CA VAL A 19 5.75 -11.32 14.33
C VAL A 19 7.22 -10.98 14.06
N THR A 20 7.50 -10.26 12.98
CA THR A 20 8.89 -9.94 12.60
C THR A 20 9.64 -9.17 13.67
N PRO A 21 9.12 -8.06 14.25
CA PRO A 21 9.82 -7.33 15.31
C PRO A 21 10.05 -8.18 16.57
N LEU A 22 9.10 -9.02 16.95
CA LEU A 22 9.23 -9.89 18.13
C LEU A 22 10.41 -10.88 18.03
N PHE A 23 10.73 -11.31 16.82
CA PHE A 23 11.88 -12.22 16.61
C PHE A 23 13.19 -11.48 16.38
N LEU A 24 13.14 -10.28 15.77
CA LEU A 24 14.33 -9.55 15.37
C LEU A 24 14.92 -8.70 16.48
N TYR A 25 14.10 -8.17 17.40
CA TYR A 25 14.57 -7.31 18.47
C TYR A 25 14.74 -8.09 19.79
N THR A 26 15.78 -7.76 20.53
CA THR A 26 16.02 -8.24 21.91
C THR A 26 16.45 -7.06 22.76
N THR A 27 16.20 -7.12 24.04
CA THR A 27 16.65 -6.11 24.99
C THR A 27 18.04 -6.49 25.49
N ASP A 28 19.01 -5.60 25.35
CA ASP A 28 20.37 -5.75 25.89
C ASP A 28 20.41 -5.52 27.40
N ALA A 29 21.54 -5.81 28.03
CA ALA A 29 21.76 -5.65 29.47
C ALA A 29 21.53 -4.21 29.95
N ASP A 30 21.72 -3.23 29.07
CA ASP A 30 21.51 -1.79 29.33
C ASP A 30 20.06 -1.32 29.11
N GLY A 31 19.14 -2.24 28.81
CA GLY A 31 17.73 -1.92 28.54
C GLY A 31 17.41 -1.40 27.14
N ASN A 32 18.40 -1.31 26.24
CA ASN A 32 18.20 -0.86 24.86
C ASN A 32 17.71 -2.00 23.96
N GLN A 33 16.83 -1.67 23.00
CA GLN A 33 16.41 -2.64 22.01
C GLN A 33 17.47 -2.76 20.90
N VAL A 34 18.09 -3.93 20.82
CA VAL A 34 19.14 -4.25 19.85
C VAL A 34 18.62 -5.27 18.85
N VAL A 35 18.98 -5.11 17.58
CA VAL A 35 18.64 -6.07 16.53
C VAL A 35 19.48 -7.32 16.70
N ARG A 36 18.84 -8.48 16.78
CA ARG A 36 19.54 -9.78 16.76
C ARG A 36 20.28 -9.91 15.43
N GLY A 37 21.50 -10.49 15.48
CA GLY A 37 22.40 -10.59 14.33
C GLY A 37 21.79 -11.21 13.06
N GLY A 38 22.46 -11.04 11.94
CA GLY A 38 21.96 -11.38 10.59
C GLY A 38 21.43 -12.81 10.41
N GLY A 39 21.88 -13.80 11.19
CA GLY A 39 21.34 -15.16 11.17
C GLY A 39 19.86 -15.24 11.50
N THR A 40 19.36 -14.39 12.40
CA THR A 40 17.93 -14.35 12.79
C THR A 40 17.06 -13.85 11.63
N PHE A 41 17.53 -12.85 10.87
CA PHE A 41 16.85 -12.40 9.65
C PHE A 41 16.71 -13.52 8.63
N THR A 42 17.77 -14.31 8.42
CA THR A 42 17.76 -15.43 7.48
C THR A 42 16.75 -16.50 7.88
N VAL A 43 16.68 -16.83 9.17
CA VAL A 43 15.71 -17.80 9.69
C VAL A 43 14.26 -17.29 9.53
N VAL A 44 13.98 -16.05 9.92
CA VAL A 44 12.65 -15.46 9.77
C VAL A 44 12.23 -15.38 8.30
N ALA A 45 13.12 -14.93 7.43
CA ALA A 45 12.87 -14.90 5.98
C ALA A 45 12.62 -16.31 5.41
N GLY A 46 13.38 -17.30 5.86
CA GLY A 46 13.21 -18.72 5.47
C GLY A 46 11.84 -19.26 5.87
N ILE A 47 11.39 -19.00 7.12
CA ILE A 47 10.07 -19.42 7.59
C ILE A 47 8.96 -18.79 6.76
N PHE A 48 9.00 -17.47 6.51
CA PHE A 48 7.99 -16.80 5.68
C PHE A 48 8.03 -17.28 4.22
N SER A 49 9.20 -17.60 3.68
CA SER A 49 9.33 -18.15 2.32
C SER A 49 8.67 -19.53 2.20
N ILE A 50 8.91 -20.40 3.17
CA ILE A 50 8.27 -21.74 3.21
C ILE A 50 6.75 -21.60 3.35
N LEU A 51 6.29 -20.71 4.24
CA LEU A 51 4.86 -20.46 4.43
C LEU A 51 4.22 -19.91 3.13
N ALA A 52 4.88 -19.01 2.44
CA ALA A 52 4.42 -18.50 1.14
C ALA A 52 4.29 -19.62 0.10
N LEU A 53 5.30 -20.50 -0.01
CA LEU A 53 5.25 -21.65 -0.92
C LEU A 53 4.08 -22.58 -0.60
N LEU A 54 3.84 -22.87 0.68
CA LEU A 54 2.70 -23.69 1.10
C LEU A 54 1.36 -23.02 0.73
N CYS A 55 1.22 -21.72 0.96
CA CYS A 55 0.02 -20.97 0.56
C CYS A 55 -0.20 -21.00 -0.95
N TYR A 56 0.86 -20.84 -1.77
CA TYR A 56 0.76 -20.94 -3.22
C TYR A 56 0.36 -22.36 -3.68
N LEU A 57 0.91 -23.42 -3.06
CA LEU A 57 0.54 -24.79 -3.38
C LEU A 57 -0.92 -25.08 -3.05
N VAL A 58 -1.41 -24.59 -1.90
CA VAL A 58 -2.82 -24.69 -1.52
C VAL A 58 -3.70 -23.95 -2.52
N CYS A 59 -3.33 -22.70 -2.85
CA CYS A 59 -4.05 -21.90 -3.84
C CYS A 59 -4.11 -22.61 -5.21
N TYR A 60 -2.99 -23.14 -5.67
CA TYR A 60 -2.92 -23.89 -6.92
C TYR A 60 -3.85 -25.11 -6.93
N ARG A 61 -3.89 -25.87 -5.83
CA ARG A 61 -4.77 -27.05 -5.72
C ARG A 61 -6.24 -26.73 -5.58
N MET A 62 -6.57 -25.58 -4.99
CA MET A 62 -7.97 -25.17 -4.78
C MET A 62 -8.55 -24.38 -5.95
N THR A 63 -7.71 -23.88 -6.87
CA THR A 63 -8.15 -23.06 -8.00
C THR A 63 -8.28 -23.93 -9.24
N THR A 64 -9.49 -24.05 -9.77
CA THR A 64 -9.76 -24.65 -11.07
C THR A 64 -10.23 -23.57 -12.03
N GLU A 65 -9.54 -23.43 -13.15
CA GLU A 65 -9.93 -22.52 -14.20
C GLU A 65 -11.17 -23.09 -14.92
N ARG A 66 -12.33 -22.48 -14.70
CA ARG A 66 -13.61 -22.95 -15.26
C ARG A 66 -13.97 -22.26 -16.57
N VAL A 67 -13.38 -21.10 -16.83
CA VAL A 67 -13.58 -20.33 -18.05
C VAL A 67 -12.25 -20.29 -18.75
N ALA A 68 -12.03 -21.20 -19.70
CA ALA A 68 -10.99 -21.03 -20.69
C ALA A 68 -11.43 -19.83 -21.53
N GLY A 69 -10.73 -18.70 -21.39
CA GLY A 69 -10.96 -17.57 -22.27
C GLY A 69 -10.87 -18.06 -23.71
N GLU A 70 -11.90 -17.81 -24.51
CA GLU A 70 -11.78 -17.96 -25.94
C GLU A 70 -10.52 -17.17 -26.33
N ARG A 71 -9.47 -17.91 -26.71
CA ARG A 71 -8.36 -17.30 -27.40
C ARG A 71 -8.94 -16.83 -28.70
N ASP A 72 -9.27 -15.55 -28.77
CA ASP A 72 -9.49 -14.88 -30.04
C ASP A 72 -8.21 -15.10 -30.85
N VAL A 73 -8.26 -16.09 -31.74
CA VAL A 73 -7.16 -16.43 -32.64
C VAL A 73 -6.87 -15.26 -33.61
N ASP A 74 -7.80 -14.31 -33.68
CA ASP A 74 -7.72 -13.04 -34.40
C ASP A 74 -7.29 -11.85 -33.51
N ALA A 75 -6.89 -12.05 -32.28
CA ALA A 75 -6.24 -11.00 -31.51
C ALA A 75 -4.98 -10.58 -32.25
N GLN A 76 -5.15 -9.66 -33.21
CA GLN A 76 -4.05 -8.96 -33.85
C GLN A 76 -3.10 -8.56 -32.74
N SER A 77 -1.84 -8.96 -32.86
CA SER A 77 -0.79 -8.60 -31.92
C SER A 77 -0.74 -7.08 -31.81
N VAL A 78 -1.51 -6.54 -30.85
CA VAL A 78 -1.52 -5.10 -30.61
C VAL A 78 -0.09 -4.75 -30.26
N SER A 79 0.56 -3.98 -31.09
CA SER A 79 1.94 -3.58 -30.89
C SER A 79 2.05 -2.92 -29.51
N PHE A 80 3.03 -3.35 -28.70
CA PHE A 80 3.31 -2.74 -27.40
C PHE A 80 3.41 -1.22 -27.46
N ALA A 81 3.95 -0.69 -28.57
CA ALA A 81 4.02 0.75 -28.83
C ALA A 81 2.63 1.39 -29.04
N ALA A 82 1.70 0.70 -29.68
CA ALA A 82 0.32 1.18 -29.87
C ALA A 82 -0.42 1.22 -28.53
N THR A 83 -0.22 0.20 -27.69
CA THR A 83 -0.78 0.13 -26.34
C THR A 83 -0.23 1.26 -25.45
N LEU A 84 1.08 1.49 -25.44
CA LEU A 84 1.68 2.62 -24.74
C LEU A 84 1.15 3.97 -25.25
N GLY A 85 0.95 4.10 -26.55
CA GLY A 85 0.35 5.29 -27.17
C GLY A 85 -1.10 5.53 -26.73
N ALA A 86 -1.90 4.48 -26.60
CA ALA A 86 -3.27 4.55 -26.11
C ALA A 86 -3.31 4.95 -24.63
N ILE A 87 -2.43 4.37 -23.81
CA ILE A 87 -2.25 4.72 -22.39
C ILE A 87 -1.88 6.19 -22.22
N ALA A 88 -0.90 6.67 -23.00
CA ALA A 88 -0.43 8.06 -22.91
C ALA A 88 -1.50 9.09 -23.34
N ARG A 89 -2.51 8.67 -24.10
CA ARG A 89 -3.64 9.50 -24.50
C ARG A 89 -4.81 9.46 -23.51
N SER A 90 -4.92 8.43 -22.70
CA SER A 90 -5.99 8.30 -21.70
C SER A 90 -5.70 9.16 -20.47
N ARG A 91 -6.36 10.31 -20.36
CA ARG A 91 -6.24 11.20 -19.19
C ARG A 91 -6.68 10.53 -17.89
N ALA A 92 -7.68 9.66 -17.95
CA ALA A 92 -8.18 8.92 -16.80
C ALA A 92 -7.11 7.96 -16.26
N LEU A 93 -6.46 7.20 -17.16
CA LEU A 93 -5.41 6.26 -16.80
C LEU A 93 -4.16 6.97 -16.27
N LEU A 94 -3.73 8.06 -16.91
CA LEU A 94 -2.59 8.87 -16.43
C LEU A 94 -2.85 9.47 -15.05
N GLY A 95 -4.06 9.99 -14.81
CA GLY A 95 -4.46 10.49 -13.50
C GLY A 95 -4.43 9.41 -12.43
N MET A 96 -4.87 8.19 -12.75
CA MET A 96 -4.84 7.06 -11.85
C MET A 96 -3.42 6.57 -11.55
N ILE A 97 -2.55 6.53 -12.57
CA ILE A 97 -1.11 6.23 -12.41
C ILE A 97 -0.47 7.22 -11.45
N GLY A 98 -0.67 8.52 -11.69
CA GLY A 98 -0.15 9.58 -10.82
C GLY A 98 -0.65 9.42 -9.38
N ALA A 99 -1.96 9.22 -9.19
CA ALA A 99 -2.54 9.01 -7.88
C ALA A 99 -1.96 7.78 -7.16
N ALA A 100 -1.75 6.67 -7.87
CA ALA A 100 -1.14 5.46 -7.31
C ALA A 100 0.32 5.67 -6.89
N VAL A 101 1.10 6.37 -7.72
CA VAL A 101 2.51 6.69 -7.41
C VAL A 101 2.60 7.55 -6.16
N PHE A 102 1.84 8.64 -6.09
CA PHE A 102 1.86 9.54 -4.92
C PHE A 102 1.30 8.88 -3.66
N LEU A 103 0.27 8.04 -3.78
CA LEU A 103 -0.26 7.27 -2.65
C LEU A 103 0.82 6.37 -2.04
N LEU A 104 1.47 5.55 -2.87
CA LEU A 104 2.48 4.62 -2.40
C LEU A 104 3.73 5.33 -1.91
N LEU A 105 4.12 6.41 -2.57
CA LEU A 105 5.21 7.27 -2.13
C LEU A 105 4.94 7.77 -0.69
N SER A 106 3.77 8.36 -0.44
CA SER A 106 3.41 8.86 0.89
C SER A 106 3.32 7.75 1.92
N GLN A 107 2.66 6.62 1.62
CA GLN A 107 2.53 5.51 2.57
C GLN A 107 3.89 4.93 2.98
N LEU A 108 4.77 4.70 2.01
CA LEU A 108 6.08 4.12 2.28
C LEU A 108 7.02 5.12 2.95
N LEU A 109 6.98 6.40 2.59
CA LEU A 109 7.73 7.44 3.30
C LEU A 109 7.31 7.54 4.76
N ILE A 110 6.00 7.59 5.05
CA ILE A 110 5.50 7.60 6.42
C ILE A 110 5.96 6.34 7.18
N SER A 111 5.84 5.17 6.55
CA SER A 111 6.27 3.90 7.15
C SER A 111 7.78 3.89 7.45
N THR A 112 8.59 4.35 6.50
CA THR A 112 10.05 4.44 6.66
C THR A 112 10.42 5.42 7.76
N MET A 113 9.85 6.63 7.76
CA MET A 113 10.14 7.65 8.75
C MET A 113 9.71 7.22 10.16
N ASN A 114 8.60 6.51 10.29
CA ASN A 114 8.15 5.99 11.60
C ASN A 114 9.17 5.04 12.25
N ASN A 115 9.96 4.30 11.44
CA ASN A 115 11.00 3.43 11.98
C ASN A 115 12.14 4.21 12.68
N TYR A 116 12.26 5.50 12.39
CA TYR A 116 13.24 6.40 13.04
C TYR A 116 12.57 7.31 14.06
N ILE A 117 11.38 7.84 13.77
CA ILE A 117 10.68 8.76 14.68
C ILE A 117 10.36 8.09 16.02
N TYR A 118 9.87 6.86 16.03
CA TYR A 118 9.48 6.21 17.28
C TYR A 118 10.69 5.88 18.18
N PRO A 119 11.77 5.23 17.71
CA PRO A 119 12.91 4.94 18.56
C PRO A 119 13.76 6.17 18.89
N ASP A 120 14.01 7.07 17.93
CA ASP A 120 15.00 8.13 18.10
C ASP A 120 14.41 9.42 18.68
N TYR A 121 13.20 9.81 18.23
CA TYR A 121 12.56 11.03 18.72
C TYR A 121 11.72 10.79 19.98
N PHE A 122 10.99 9.68 20.06
CA PHE A 122 10.18 9.34 21.23
C PHE A 122 10.87 8.38 22.21
N GLY A 123 11.98 7.74 21.83
CA GLY A 123 12.71 6.80 22.66
C GLY A 123 11.99 5.46 22.92
N ASP A 124 10.93 5.15 22.14
CA ASP A 124 10.15 3.92 22.33
C ASP A 124 9.82 3.26 20.96
N ALA A 125 10.59 2.22 20.62
CA ALA A 125 10.37 1.45 19.39
C ALA A 125 9.05 0.67 19.38
N ARG A 126 8.37 0.47 20.52
CA ARG A 126 7.03 -0.15 20.57
C ARG A 126 6.00 0.67 19.82
N GLY A 127 6.23 1.98 19.70
CA GLY A 127 5.41 2.88 18.90
C GLY A 127 5.22 2.42 17.45
N ILE A 128 6.22 1.77 16.85
CA ILE A 128 6.14 1.24 15.48
C ILE A 128 5.04 0.16 15.38
N SER A 129 5.08 -0.80 16.28
CA SER A 129 4.10 -1.90 16.31
C SER A 129 2.71 -1.40 16.66
N LEU A 130 2.59 -0.51 17.65
CA LEU A 130 1.32 0.12 18.04
C LEU A 130 0.72 0.94 16.90
N PHE A 131 1.54 1.73 16.19
CA PHE A 131 1.09 2.49 15.04
C PHE A 131 0.59 1.59 13.90
N THR A 132 1.33 0.53 13.60
CA THR A 132 0.96 -0.45 12.57
C THR A 132 -0.36 -1.14 12.93
N LEU A 133 -0.52 -1.57 14.17
CA LEU A 133 -1.75 -2.17 14.67
C LEU A 133 -2.92 -1.18 14.57
N LEU A 134 -2.76 0.02 15.10
CA LEU A 134 -3.83 1.01 15.18
C LEU A 134 -4.25 1.51 13.80
N SER A 135 -3.29 1.84 12.92
CA SER A 135 -3.58 2.25 11.55
C SER A 135 -4.28 1.14 10.75
N THR A 136 -3.87 -0.11 10.95
CA THR A 136 -4.53 -1.26 10.31
C THR A 136 -5.95 -1.46 10.84
N LEU A 137 -6.17 -1.33 12.16
CA LEU A 137 -7.52 -1.39 12.74
C LEU A 137 -8.42 -0.27 12.22
N VAL A 138 -7.91 0.94 12.11
CA VAL A 138 -8.65 2.07 11.54
C VAL A 138 -9.04 1.81 10.08
N ILE A 139 -8.14 1.25 9.28
CA ILE A 139 -8.45 0.89 7.90
C ILE A 139 -9.52 -0.21 7.85
N LEU A 140 -9.35 -1.27 8.62
CA LEU A 140 -10.21 -2.45 8.56
C LEU A 140 -11.61 -2.19 9.14
N LEU A 141 -11.69 -1.49 10.29
CA LEU A 141 -12.94 -1.28 11.02
C LEU A 141 -13.69 -0.02 10.57
N VAL A 142 -13.01 0.96 10.00
CA VAL A 142 -13.60 2.26 9.64
C VAL A 142 -13.54 2.50 8.13
N ALA A 143 -12.35 2.51 7.53
CA ALA A 143 -12.20 2.86 6.13
C ALA A 143 -12.84 1.83 5.20
N ALA A 144 -12.66 0.54 5.43
CA ALA A 144 -13.18 -0.51 4.57
C ALA A 144 -14.72 -0.60 4.60
N PRO A 145 -15.41 -0.61 5.77
CA PRO A 145 -16.86 -0.63 5.82
C PRO A 145 -17.51 0.66 5.31
N LEU A 146 -16.91 1.83 5.59
CA LEU A 146 -17.45 3.11 5.16
C LEU A 146 -17.08 3.48 3.72
N GLY A 147 -16.02 2.90 3.16
CA GLY A 147 -15.54 3.21 1.82
C GLY A 147 -16.59 2.96 0.74
N VAL A 148 -17.30 1.84 0.81
CA VAL A 148 -18.34 1.49 -0.17
C VAL A 148 -19.57 2.40 -0.07
N PRO A 149 -20.22 2.60 1.09
CA PRO A 149 -21.40 3.47 1.18
C PRO A 149 -21.06 4.95 0.89
N VAL A 150 -19.92 5.45 1.33
CA VAL A 150 -19.48 6.82 1.06
C VAL A 150 -19.24 7.02 -0.43
N SER A 151 -18.52 6.11 -1.10
CA SER A 151 -18.27 6.19 -2.53
C SER A 151 -19.54 6.06 -3.38
N ARG A 152 -20.53 5.30 -2.93
CA ARG A 152 -21.85 5.22 -3.60
C ARG A 152 -22.66 6.52 -3.46
N ARG A 153 -22.55 7.21 -2.31
CA ARG A 153 -23.34 8.41 -2.03
C ARG A 153 -22.74 9.67 -2.65
N PHE A 154 -21.43 9.84 -2.58
CA PHE A 154 -20.72 11.07 -2.97
C PHE A 154 -19.94 10.93 -4.28
N GLY A 155 -19.81 9.74 -4.81
CA GLY A 155 -18.95 9.44 -5.95
C GLY A 155 -17.60 8.86 -5.54
N LYS A 156 -17.05 7.97 -6.37
CA LYS A 156 -15.76 7.29 -6.09
C LYS A 156 -14.60 8.28 -6.13
N LYS A 157 -14.60 9.20 -7.10
CA LYS A 157 -13.58 10.23 -7.28
C LYS A 157 -13.56 11.19 -6.10
N GLU A 158 -14.73 11.73 -5.75
CA GLU A 158 -14.90 12.70 -4.68
C GLU A 158 -14.51 12.12 -3.32
N ALA A 159 -14.93 10.89 -3.03
CA ALA A 159 -14.54 10.18 -1.82
C ALA A 159 -13.02 9.95 -1.73
N SER A 160 -12.38 9.59 -2.85
CA SER A 160 -10.93 9.40 -2.91
C SER A 160 -10.18 10.71 -2.68
N VAL A 161 -10.59 11.79 -3.35
CA VAL A 161 -9.95 13.11 -3.21
C VAL A 161 -10.14 13.65 -1.80
N ALA A 162 -11.36 13.60 -1.24
CA ALA A 162 -11.64 14.05 0.11
C ALA A 162 -10.82 13.27 1.15
N GLY A 163 -10.71 11.94 1.01
CA GLY A 163 -9.89 11.11 1.88
C GLY A 163 -8.41 11.50 1.84
N MET A 164 -7.84 11.71 0.64
CA MET A 164 -6.44 12.11 0.50
C MET A 164 -6.16 13.51 1.04
N LEU A 165 -7.06 14.46 0.80
CA LEU A 165 -6.95 15.81 1.37
C LEU A 165 -7.04 15.78 2.89
N PHE A 166 -7.96 14.99 3.45
CA PHE A 166 -8.06 14.79 4.90
C PHE A 166 -6.75 14.25 5.49
N SER A 167 -6.18 13.20 4.90
CA SER A 167 -4.86 12.68 5.31
C SER A 167 -3.78 13.75 5.25
N GLY A 168 -3.71 14.47 4.13
CA GLY A 168 -2.72 15.54 3.94
C GLY A 168 -2.83 16.62 5.01
N VAL A 169 -4.05 17.07 5.34
CA VAL A 169 -4.29 18.07 6.40
C VAL A 169 -3.85 17.52 7.75
N VAL A 170 -4.23 16.29 8.10
CA VAL A 170 -3.84 15.69 9.40
C VAL A 170 -2.32 15.62 9.53
N PHE A 171 -1.60 15.13 8.52
CA PHE A 171 -0.14 15.06 8.57
C PHE A 171 0.51 16.44 8.56
N ALA A 172 -0.04 17.42 7.85
CA ALA A 172 0.44 18.80 7.90
C ALA A 172 0.25 19.42 9.29
N VAL A 173 -0.89 19.18 9.94
CA VAL A 173 -1.14 19.62 11.32
C VAL A 173 -0.16 18.96 12.29
N MET A 174 0.12 17.68 12.16
CA MET A 174 1.12 16.99 12.98
C MET A 174 2.51 17.62 12.84
N TYR A 175 2.89 17.98 11.61
CA TYR A 175 4.16 18.65 11.34
C TYR A 175 4.26 20.03 12.00
N VAL A 176 3.19 20.84 11.92
CA VAL A 176 3.15 22.19 12.51
C VAL A 176 3.15 22.15 14.02
N LEU A 177 2.42 21.21 14.62
CA LEU A 177 2.30 21.09 16.09
C LEU A 177 3.56 20.54 16.76
N LYS A 178 4.50 19.97 16.02
CA LYS A 178 5.76 19.37 16.55
C LYS A 178 5.51 18.54 17.80
N LEU A 179 4.63 17.58 17.69
CA LEU A 179 4.11 16.79 18.80
C LEU A 179 5.23 16.08 19.57
N GLN A 180 5.35 16.35 20.85
CA GLN A 180 6.31 15.69 21.76
C GLN A 180 5.69 14.48 22.46
N ASN A 181 4.36 14.36 22.45
CA ASN A 181 3.66 13.24 23.06
C ASN A 181 3.45 12.12 22.03
N MET A 182 4.10 10.96 22.26
CA MET A 182 4.04 9.78 21.41
C MET A 182 2.60 9.30 21.18
N TRP A 183 1.77 9.27 22.23
CA TRP A 183 0.40 8.80 22.13
C TRP A 183 -0.47 9.69 21.25
N LEU A 184 -0.30 11.00 21.37
CA LEU A 184 -1.02 11.94 20.51
C LEU A 184 -0.57 11.83 19.07
N PHE A 185 0.75 11.68 18.82
CA PHE A 185 1.32 11.43 17.50
C PHE A 185 0.75 10.14 16.88
N LEU A 186 0.67 9.08 17.67
CA LEU A 186 0.18 7.77 17.25
C LEU A 186 -1.31 7.83 16.86
N TRP A 187 -2.15 8.45 17.69
CA TRP A 187 -3.59 8.58 17.40
C TRP A 187 -3.86 9.48 16.18
N LEU A 188 -3.22 10.62 16.08
CA LEU A 188 -3.37 11.51 14.93
C LEU A 188 -2.85 10.85 13.64
N GLY A 189 -1.73 10.15 13.72
CA GLY A 189 -1.21 9.40 12.59
C GLY A 189 -2.17 8.31 12.11
N ALA A 190 -2.76 7.55 13.03
CA ALA A 190 -3.77 6.54 12.70
C ALA A 190 -5.03 7.16 12.08
N ILE A 191 -5.48 8.33 12.56
CA ILE A 191 -6.57 9.11 11.96
C ILE A 191 -6.18 9.56 10.54
N GLY A 192 -4.95 10.01 10.33
CA GLY A 192 -4.44 10.34 9.00
C GLY A 192 -4.49 9.13 8.04
N TYR A 193 -4.22 7.93 8.52
CA TYR A 193 -4.32 6.70 7.73
C TYR A 193 -5.75 6.35 7.31
N LEU A 194 -6.78 6.92 7.96
CA LEU A 194 -8.17 6.73 7.55
C LEU A 194 -8.41 7.17 6.10
N GLY A 195 -7.94 8.34 5.71
CA GLY A 195 -8.12 8.85 4.35
C GLY A 195 -7.32 8.04 3.32
N LEU A 196 -6.08 7.61 3.65
CA LEU A 196 -5.32 6.69 2.83
C LEU A 196 -6.06 5.35 2.67
N GLY A 197 -6.70 4.85 3.73
CA GLY A 197 -7.51 3.64 3.73
C GLY A 197 -8.73 3.75 2.82
N PHE A 198 -9.42 4.89 2.83
CA PHE A 198 -10.52 5.17 1.90
C PHE A 198 -10.07 5.05 0.45
N PHE A 199 -8.98 5.70 0.08
CA PHE A 199 -8.45 5.62 -1.26
C PHE A 199 -8.09 4.18 -1.64
N ASN A 200 -7.39 3.45 -0.77
CA ASN A 200 -7.02 2.04 -1.01
C ASN A 200 -8.24 1.13 -1.20
N THR A 201 -9.35 1.42 -0.52
CA THR A 201 -10.59 0.64 -0.65
C THR A 201 -11.27 0.89 -2.00
N VAL A 202 -11.26 2.13 -2.48
CA VAL A 202 -11.99 2.56 -3.68
C VAL A 202 -11.16 2.41 -4.96
N ILE A 203 -9.83 2.38 -4.87
CA ILE A 203 -8.93 2.39 -6.03
C ILE A 203 -9.19 1.25 -7.01
N TRP A 204 -9.50 0.05 -6.51
CA TRP A 204 -9.78 -1.10 -7.37
C TRP A 204 -11.08 -0.96 -8.16
N ALA A 205 -12.08 -0.28 -7.56
CA ALA A 205 -13.30 0.06 -8.27
C ALA A 205 -13.08 1.18 -9.32
N ASN A 206 -12.17 2.12 -9.03
CA ASN A 206 -11.78 3.15 -9.99
C ASN A 206 -11.02 2.56 -11.19
N ILE A 207 -10.18 1.55 -10.98
CA ILE A 207 -9.49 0.84 -12.09
C ILE A 207 -10.50 0.20 -13.03
N THR A 208 -11.53 -0.44 -12.49
CA THR A 208 -12.60 -1.03 -13.33
C THR A 208 -13.30 0.04 -14.16
N ASP A 209 -13.61 1.21 -13.58
CA ASP A 209 -14.23 2.32 -14.31
C ASP A 209 -13.32 2.85 -15.44
N VAL A 210 -11.99 2.87 -15.23
CA VAL A 210 -11.03 3.27 -16.27
C VAL A 210 -10.95 2.24 -17.39
N ILE A 211 -11.07 0.96 -17.09
CA ILE A 211 -11.14 -0.11 -18.08
C ILE A 211 -12.40 0.05 -18.92
N ASP A 212 -13.54 0.29 -18.27
CA ASP A 212 -14.83 0.48 -18.97
C ASP A 212 -14.79 1.75 -19.85
N ASP A 213 -14.19 2.85 -19.37
CA ASP A 213 -13.99 4.07 -20.15
C ASP A 213 -13.08 3.84 -21.37
N GLN A 214 -12.02 3.05 -21.19
CA GLN A 214 -11.12 2.70 -22.29
C GLN A 214 -11.83 1.81 -23.33
N GLU A 215 -12.65 0.87 -22.91
CA GLU A 215 -13.44 0.01 -23.79
C GLU A 215 -14.40 0.86 -24.65
N VAL A 216 -15.07 1.85 -24.06
CA VAL A 216 -15.93 2.78 -24.79
C VAL A 216 -15.15 3.62 -25.82
N GLN A 217 -13.93 4.03 -25.50
CA GLN A 217 -13.12 4.86 -26.39
C GLN A 217 -12.43 4.08 -27.52
N THR A 218 -12.02 2.84 -27.25
CA THR A 218 -11.23 2.03 -28.18
C THR A 218 -12.02 0.94 -28.90
N GLY A 219 -13.20 0.60 -28.38
CA GLY A 219 -14.00 -0.54 -28.85
C GLY A 219 -13.43 -1.91 -28.43
N HIS A 220 -12.34 -1.95 -27.68
CA HIS A 220 -11.69 -3.18 -27.21
C HIS A 220 -11.47 -3.13 -25.69
N ARG A 221 -11.81 -4.23 -25.03
CA ARG A 221 -11.57 -4.41 -23.60
C ARG A 221 -10.18 -5.00 -23.37
N ASP A 222 -9.30 -4.25 -22.73
CA ASP A 222 -7.92 -4.68 -22.44
C ASP A 222 -7.62 -4.55 -20.95
N ASP A 223 -8.26 -5.41 -20.16
CA ASP A 223 -8.08 -5.47 -18.69
C ASP A 223 -6.62 -5.73 -18.33
N GLY A 224 -5.96 -6.64 -19.06
CA GLY A 224 -4.60 -7.09 -18.78
C GLY A 224 -3.59 -5.95 -18.86
N THR A 225 -3.68 -5.13 -19.89
CA THR A 225 -2.78 -3.99 -20.09
C THR A 225 -2.97 -2.91 -19.02
N VAL A 226 -4.23 -2.54 -18.71
CA VAL A 226 -4.52 -1.52 -17.68
C VAL A 226 -3.99 -1.98 -16.31
N TYR A 227 -4.24 -3.24 -15.93
CA TYR A 227 -3.70 -3.80 -14.69
C TYR A 227 -2.17 -3.88 -14.67
N ALA A 228 -1.54 -4.25 -15.79
CA ALA A 228 -0.08 -4.31 -15.91
C ALA A 228 0.55 -2.94 -15.71
N VAL A 229 0.03 -1.92 -16.40
CA VAL A 229 0.53 -0.54 -16.32
C VAL A 229 0.31 0.04 -14.92
N TYR A 230 -0.86 -0.16 -14.34
CA TYR A 230 -1.13 0.25 -12.98
C TYR A 230 -0.18 -0.42 -11.96
N SER A 231 0.05 -1.75 -12.12
CA SER A 231 0.98 -2.49 -11.26
C SER A 231 2.41 -2.01 -11.41
N PHE A 232 2.84 -1.71 -12.64
CA PHE A 232 4.14 -1.12 -12.92
C PHE A 232 4.30 0.26 -12.25
N ALA A 233 3.31 1.14 -12.41
CA ALA A 233 3.30 2.46 -11.77
C ALA A 233 3.42 2.35 -10.24
N ARG A 234 2.73 1.40 -9.63
CA ARG A 234 2.87 1.11 -8.20
C ARG A 234 4.28 0.71 -7.82
N LYS A 235 4.96 -0.11 -8.62
CA LYS A 235 6.36 -0.51 -8.38
C LYS A 235 7.31 0.66 -8.50
N VAL A 236 7.09 1.55 -9.48
CA VAL A 236 7.85 2.80 -9.61
C VAL A 236 7.65 3.68 -8.37
N GLY A 237 6.41 3.87 -7.90
CA GLY A 237 6.14 4.62 -6.67
C GLY A 237 6.84 4.03 -5.44
N GLN A 238 6.87 2.70 -5.31
CA GLN A 238 7.58 2.02 -4.24
C GLN A 238 9.10 2.23 -4.31
N ALA A 239 9.68 2.13 -5.50
CA ALA A 239 11.12 2.36 -5.71
C ALA A 239 11.51 3.80 -5.40
N LEU A 240 10.73 4.77 -5.86
CA LEU A 240 10.92 6.19 -5.55
C LEU A 240 10.84 6.47 -4.05
N ALA A 241 9.89 5.86 -3.35
CA ALA A 241 9.75 6.02 -1.90
C ALA A 241 11.00 5.53 -1.14
N GLY A 242 11.55 4.38 -1.52
CA GLY A 242 12.79 3.87 -0.94
C GLY A 242 13.98 4.79 -1.20
N GLY A 243 14.13 5.26 -2.44
CA GLY A 243 15.20 6.19 -2.82
C GLY A 243 15.10 7.54 -2.11
N ILE A 244 13.91 8.17 -2.13
CA ILE A 244 13.67 9.47 -1.48
C ILE A 244 13.80 9.34 0.04
N GLY A 245 13.32 8.25 0.64
CA GLY A 245 13.46 8.01 2.07
C GLY A 245 14.92 7.95 2.52
N GLY A 246 15.74 7.16 1.81
CA GLY A 246 17.18 7.08 2.07
C GLY A 246 17.92 8.40 1.83
N TRP A 247 17.60 9.08 0.72
CA TRP A 247 18.19 10.39 0.43
C TRP A 247 17.81 11.45 1.47
N ALA A 248 16.56 11.48 1.93
CA ALA A 248 16.12 12.41 2.96
C ALA A 248 16.87 12.20 4.28
N LEU A 249 17.09 10.95 4.71
CA LEU A 249 17.89 10.64 5.89
C LEU A 249 19.33 11.13 5.74
N GLN A 250 19.95 10.92 4.58
CA GLN A 250 21.31 11.39 4.31
C GLN A 250 21.40 12.93 4.36
N VAL A 251 20.42 13.64 3.78
CA VAL A 251 20.41 15.13 3.76
C VAL A 251 20.30 15.73 5.15
N ILE A 252 19.56 15.09 6.05
CA ILE A 252 19.43 15.54 7.45
C ILE A 252 20.59 15.08 8.35
N GLY A 253 21.59 14.39 7.77
CA GLY A 253 22.78 13.94 8.51
C GLY A 253 22.51 12.80 9.49
N TYR A 254 21.52 11.94 9.21
CA TYR A 254 21.26 10.75 9.98
C TYR A 254 22.33 9.69 9.63
N GLU A 255 23.18 9.36 10.62
CA GLU A 255 24.23 8.32 10.55
C GLU A 255 23.84 7.06 11.31
#